data_e32bbba4a488162f9bf46cf5e1b5075f
#
_entry.id   e32bbba4a488162f9bf46cf5e1b5075f
#
_cell.length_a   1.000
_cell.length_b   1.000
_cell.length_c   1.000
_cell.angle_alpha   90.00
_cell.angle_beta   90.00
_cell.angle_gamma   90.00
#
_symmetry.space_group_name_H-M   'P 1'
#
loop_
_entity.id
_entity.type
_entity.pdbx_description
1 polymer ?
#
loop_
_entity_poly.entity_id
_entity_poly.type
_entity_poly.pdbx_seq_one_letter_code
_entity_poly.pdbx_strand_id
1 'polypeptide(L)'
;MRPEVWMIQIPDNPISMYYRGRVEQSWWDHGYHINYFNAVTPETMSKFKFLNFDKKRGTIEFTPTEKAVWYSHVEMWARARRRPILIIEHDAMLLKPIPDELFHQHQMIVFGKTYNEEHGIYQKLPGLAYYLTPTIARKMVNGIKLTKRIQWNSDASIHKTCNDHGEWMIDYVMQIKNSNVGTTIDHNPL
;
A
#
# COMPACT_ATOMS: atom_id res chain seq x y z
N MET A 1 2.77 -2.46 21.74
CA MET A 1 2.70 -1.03 21.29
C MET A 1 2.09 -1.02 19.90
N ARG A 2 1.03 -0.26 19.70
CA ARG A 2 0.39 -0.09 18.39
C ARG A 2 1.34 0.58 17.42
N PRO A 3 1.35 0.17 16.15
CA PRO A 3 2.14 0.85 15.10
C PRO A 3 1.53 2.23 14.80
N GLU A 4 2.35 3.14 14.29
CA GLU A 4 1.83 4.34 13.64
C GLU A 4 1.13 3.98 12.33
N VAL A 5 -0.05 4.57 12.11
CA VAL A 5 -0.77 4.41 10.84
C VAL A 5 -0.40 5.57 9.92
N TRP A 6 -0.04 5.22 8.69
CA TRP A 6 0.30 6.17 7.63
C TRP A 6 -0.57 5.92 6.40
N MET A 7 -1.35 6.93 6.02
CA MET A 7 -2.18 6.90 4.83
C MET A 7 -1.45 7.53 3.65
N ILE A 8 -1.31 6.78 2.58
CA ILE A 8 -0.87 7.30 1.28
C ILE A 8 -2.08 7.96 0.63
N GLN A 9 -1.99 9.27 0.39
CA GLN A 9 -3.05 10.07 -0.23
C GLN A 9 -2.49 10.86 -1.42
N ILE A 10 -3.34 11.18 -2.38
CA ILE A 10 -3.00 12.10 -3.47
C ILE A 10 -3.66 13.44 -3.14
N PRO A 11 -2.88 14.45 -2.70
CA PRO A 11 -3.43 15.78 -2.43
C PRO A 11 -4.02 16.36 -3.72
N ASP A 12 -5.07 17.15 -3.58
CA ASP A 12 -5.74 17.84 -4.69
C ASP A 12 -6.42 16.89 -5.72
N ASN A 13 -6.43 15.57 -5.47
CA ASN A 13 -7.20 14.63 -6.25
C ASN A 13 -8.59 14.45 -5.62
N PRO A 14 -9.70 14.83 -6.32
CA PRO A 14 -11.04 14.79 -5.75
C PRO A 14 -11.47 13.39 -5.30
N ILE A 15 -11.04 12.34 -6.01
CA ILE A 15 -11.38 10.94 -5.68
C ILE A 15 -10.65 10.52 -4.40
N SER A 16 -9.35 10.82 -4.30
CA SER A 16 -8.56 10.54 -3.11
C SER A 16 -9.14 11.26 -1.87
N MET A 17 -9.51 12.51 -2.03
CA MET A 17 -10.10 13.31 -0.96
C MET A 17 -11.51 12.84 -0.54
N TYR A 18 -12.30 12.38 -1.50
CA TYR A 18 -13.62 11.82 -1.24
C TYR A 18 -13.55 10.56 -0.35
N TYR A 19 -12.64 9.64 -0.65
CA TYR A 19 -12.48 8.42 0.15
C TYR A 19 -11.81 8.68 1.49
N ARG A 20 -10.83 9.58 1.54
CA ARG A 20 -10.04 9.89 2.72
C ARG A 20 -10.89 10.11 3.97
N GLY A 21 -11.91 10.96 3.91
CA GLY A 21 -12.73 11.29 5.09
C GLY A 21 -13.45 10.08 5.69
N ARG A 22 -13.94 9.18 4.83
CA ARG A 22 -14.61 7.94 5.26
C ARG A 22 -13.63 6.94 5.87
N VAL A 23 -12.47 6.80 5.24
CA VAL A 23 -11.40 5.93 5.71
C VAL A 23 -10.90 6.44 7.06
N GLU A 24 -10.57 7.73 7.16
CA GLU A 24 -10.12 8.36 8.39
C GLU A 24 -11.09 8.09 9.56
N GLN A 25 -12.40 8.30 9.34
CA GLN A 25 -13.41 8.04 10.34
C GLN A 25 -13.42 6.57 10.77
N SER A 26 -13.33 5.63 9.82
CA SER A 26 -13.35 4.19 10.13
C SER A 26 -12.16 3.76 11.01
N TRP A 27 -10.99 4.35 10.81
CA TRP A 27 -9.81 4.08 11.63
C TRP A 27 -9.91 4.77 13.00
N TRP A 28 -10.44 5.98 13.05
CA TRP A 28 -10.62 6.74 14.28
C TRP A 28 -11.62 6.08 15.23
N ASP A 29 -12.73 5.56 14.71
CA ASP A 29 -13.73 4.82 15.48
C ASP A 29 -13.13 3.60 16.20
N HIS A 30 -11.99 3.12 15.74
CA HIS A 30 -11.26 2.00 16.31
C HIS A 30 -9.98 2.42 17.08
N GLY A 31 -9.83 3.72 17.35
CA GLY A 31 -8.76 4.29 18.18
C GLY A 31 -7.41 4.43 17.48
N TYR A 32 -7.38 4.50 16.15
CA TYR A 32 -6.18 4.77 15.38
C TYR A 32 -6.11 6.24 14.96
N HIS A 33 -4.94 6.86 15.16
CA HIS A 33 -4.62 8.16 14.58
C HIS A 33 -3.86 7.98 13.29
N ILE A 34 -4.27 8.71 12.24
CA ILE A 34 -3.67 8.61 10.90
C ILE A 34 -2.70 9.76 10.69
N ASN A 35 -1.48 9.41 10.29
CA ASN A 35 -0.53 10.32 9.69
C ASN A 35 -0.68 10.30 8.17
N TYR A 36 -0.43 11.41 7.50
CA TYR A 36 -0.59 11.50 6.05
C TYR A 36 0.75 11.54 5.34
N PHE A 37 0.82 10.80 4.26
CA PHE A 37 1.91 10.83 3.30
C PHE A 37 1.34 11.21 1.93
N ASN A 38 1.78 12.36 1.41
CA ASN A 38 1.42 12.77 0.05
C ASN A 38 2.14 11.86 -0.93
N ALA A 39 1.37 11.11 -1.70
CA ALA A 39 1.88 10.18 -2.68
C ALA A 39 2.80 10.88 -3.69
N VAL A 40 3.80 10.17 -4.13
CA VAL A 40 4.54 10.56 -5.33
C VAL A 40 3.59 10.44 -6.52
N THR A 41 3.53 11.47 -7.33
CA THR A 41 2.74 11.49 -8.56
C THR A 41 3.65 11.51 -9.78
N PRO A 42 3.17 11.22 -11.00
CA PRO A 42 3.98 11.33 -12.21
C PRO A 42 4.68 12.69 -12.35
N GLU A 43 4.01 13.80 -11.92
CA GLU A 43 4.54 15.16 -11.98
C GLU A 43 5.67 15.38 -10.98
N THR A 44 5.57 14.78 -9.79
CA THR A 44 6.58 14.93 -8.73
C THR A 44 7.68 13.88 -8.80
N MET A 45 7.50 12.83 -9.60
CA MET A 45 8.41 11.69 -9.70
C MET A 45 9.83 12.06 -10.16
N SER A 46 10.00 13.18 -10.87
CA SER A 46 11.33 13.65 -11.33
C SER A 46 12.33 13.88 -10.20
N LYS A 47 11.84 14.08 -8.96
CA LYS A 47 12.65 14.20 -7.74
C LYS A 47 13.21 12.85 -7.24
N PHE A 48 12.70 11.74 -7.76
CA PHE A 48 12.98 10.37 -7.30
C PHE A 48 13.58 9.53 -8.43
N LYS A 49 14.85 9.76 -8.80
CA LYS A 49 15.50 9.06 -9.92
C LYS A 49 16.30 7.82 -9.52
N PHE A 50 16.14 7.31 -8.32
CA PHE A 50 16.99 6.23 -7.79
C PHE A 50 16.50 4.82 -8.13
N LEU A 51 15.30 4.65 -8.67
CA LEU A 51 14.79 3.35 -9.08
C LEU A 51 14.97 3.15 -10.59
N ASN A 52 15.46 1.97 -10.93
CA ASN A 52 15.58 1.54 -12.33
C ASN A 52 14.46 0.55 -12.64
N PHE A 53 13.52 0.96 -13.48
CA PHE A 53 12.41 0.13 -13.90
C PHE A 53 12.75 -0.60 -15.18
N ASP A 54 12.76 -1.93 -15.10
CA ASP A 54 12.85 -2.81 -16.26
C ASP A 54 11.43 -3.10 -16.79
N LYS A 55 11.32 -3.80 -17.90
CA LYS A 55 10.01 -4.24 -18.42
C LYS A 55 9.38 -5.25 -17.47
N LYS A 56 8.09 -5.09 -17.18
CA LYS A 56 7.30 -6.09 -16.43
C LYS A 56 7.27 -7.38 -17.24
N ARG A 57 7.63 -8.49 -16.58
CA ARG A 57 7.68 -9.82 -17.25
C ARG A 57 8.47 -9.82 -18.56
N GLY A 58 9.43 -8.90 -18.71
CA GLY A 58 10.27 -8.79 -19.88
C GLY A 58 9.63 -8.12 -21.12
N THR A 59 8.35 -7.75 -21.09
CA THR A 59 7.62 -7.25 -22.27
C THR A 59 6.89 -5.93 -22.06
N ILE A 60 6.29 -5.70 -20.89
CA ILE A 60 5.39 -4.57 -20.64
C ILE A 60 6.13 -3.44 -19.93
N GLU A 61 6.05 -2.21 -20.45
CA GLU A 61 6.59 -1.02 -19.80
C GLU A 61 5.78 -0.65 -18.54
N PHE A 62 6.48 -0.10 -17.54
CA PHE A 62 5.80 0.53 -16.40
C PHE A 62 5.22 1.87 -16.82
N THR A 63 3.94 2.08 -16.54
CA THR A 63 3.31 3.39 -16.71
C THR A 63 3.90 4.41 -15.72
N PRO A 64 3.82 5.72 -16.00
CA PRO A 64 4.22 6.75 -15.04
C PRO A 64 3.54 6.60 -13.68
N THR A 65 2.24 6.27 -13.67
CA THR A 65 1.46 6.05 -12.42
C THR A 65 2.01 4.88 -11.63
N GLU A 66 2.27 3.73 -12.24
CA GLU A 66 2.85 2.58 -11.53
C GLU A 66 4.22 2.88 -10.95
N LYS A 67 5.05 3.65 -11.66
CA LYS A 67 6.34 4.12 -11.13
C LYS A 67 6.16 5.02 -9.92
N ALA A 68 5.21 5.94 -9.97
CA ALA A 68 4.89 6.85 -8.87
C ALA A 68 4.38 6.10 -7.63
N VAL A 69 3.51 5.10 -7.81
CA VAL A 69 3.06 4.19 -6.73
C VAL A 69 4.27 3.49 -6.09
N TRP A 70 5.18 2.94 -6.89
CA TRP A 70 6.41 2.33 -6.39
C TRP A 70 7.22 3.29 -5.50
N TYR A 71 7.45 4.52 -5.95
CA TYR A 71 8.18 5.52 -5.17
C TYR A 71 7.47 5.83 -3.86
N SER A 72 6.14 5.93 -3.85
CA SER A 72 5.34 6.16 -2.65
C SER A 72 5.55 5.05 -1.62
N HIS A 73 5.45 3.79 -2.03
CA HIS A 73 5.68 2.65 -1.14
C HIS A 73 7.13 2.57 -0.65
N VAL A 74 8.12 2.81 -1.50
CA VAL A 74 9.54 2.79 -1.09
C VAL A 74 9.84 3.86 -0.06
N GLU A 75 9.28 5.06 -0.18
CA GLU A 75 9.39 6.10 0.84
C GLU A 75 8.77 5.65 2.18
N MET A 76 7.64 4.98 2.14
CA MET A 76 7.01 4.42 3.34
C MET A 76 7.86 3.30 3.95
N TRP A 77 8.45 2.40 3.14
CA TRP A 77 9.39 1.38 3.64
C TRP A 77 10.64 2.00 4.23
N ALA A 78 11.15 3.09 3.67
CA ALA A 78 12.27 3.81 4.23
C ALA A 78 11.97 4.39 5.63
N ARG A 79 10.74 4.89 5.86
CA ARG A 79 10.25 5.32 7.19
C ARG A 79 10.13 4.14 8.14
N ALA A 80 9.56 3.02 7.69
CA ALA A 80 9.40 1.80 8.48
C ALA A 80 10.72 1.19 8.97
N ARG A 81 11.87 1.55 8.40
CA ARG A 81 13.19 1.11 8.88
C ARG A 81 13.55 1.58 10.29
N ARG A 82 12.87 2.60 10.79
CA ARG A 82 13.14 3.20 12.12
C ARG A 82 12.21 2.67 13.20
N ARG A 83 10.95 2.39 12.84
CA ARG A 83 9.88 1.94 13.75
C ARG A 83 8.82 1.17 12.97
N PRO A 84 8.06 0.29 13.65
CA PRO A 84 6.95 -0.41 12.99
C PRO A 84 5.90 0.58 12.52
N ILE A 85 5.40 0.39 11.32
CA ILE A 85 4.30 1.20 10.76
C ILE A 85 3.25 0.33 10.08
N LEU A 86 2.04 0.81 10.07
CA LEU A 86 0.92 0.30 9.30
C LEU A 86 0.65 1.29 8.15
N ILE A 87 0.81 0.83 6.94
CA ILE A 87 0.63 1.62 5.72
C ILE A 87 -0.74 1.30 5.15
N ILE A 88 -1.51 2.34 4.84
CA ILE A 88 -2.84 2.21 4.23
C ILE A 88 -2.96 3.15 3.03
N GLU A 89 -3.77 2.76 2.06
CA GLU A 89 -4.18 3.64 0.97
C GLU A 89 -5.44 4.45 1.37
N HIS A 90 -5.70 5.53 0.65
CA HIS A 90 -6.79 6.46 0.96
C HIS A 90 -8.20 5.87 0.84
N ASP A 91 -8.34 4.68 0.26
CA ASP A 91 -9.59 3.91 0.10
C ASP A 91 -9.64 2.64 0.97
N ALA A 92 -8.74 2.51 1.93
CA ALA A 92 -8.60 1.36 2.84
C ALA A 92 -9.46 1.49 4.10
N MET A 93 -10.71 1.06 4.05
CA MET A 93 -11.64 1.14 5.20
C MET A 93 -11.37 0.02 6.22
N LEU A 94 -11.23 0.39 7.49
CA LEU A 94 -11.13 -0.56 8.58
C LEU A 94 -12.54 -1.08 8.96
N LEU A 95 -12.71 -2.40 8.99
CA LEU A 95 -13.99 -3.06 9.24
C LEU A 95 -14.20 -3.42 10.72
N LYS A 96 -13.10 -3.70 11.42
CA LYS A 96 -13.11 -4.11 12.84
C LYS A 96 -11.74 -3.82 13.47
N PRO A 97 -11.65 -3.65 14.80
CA PRO A 97 -10.39 -3.39 15.46
C PRO A 97 -9.38 -4.50 15.21
N ILE A 98 -8.13 -4.14 14.96
CA ILE A 98 -7.02 -5.08 14.82
C ILE A 98 -6.47 -5.36 16.23
N PRO A 99 -6.43 -6.61 16.68
CA PRO A 99 -5.85 -6.96 17.99
C PRO A 99 -4.37 -6.56 18.08
N ASP A 100 -3.98 -5.92 19.16
CA ASP A 100 -2.59 -5.45 19.35
C ASP A 100 -1.57 -6.61 19.36
N GLU A 101 -2.01 -7.80 19.76
CA GLU A 101 -1.21 -9.03 19.80
C GLU A 101 -0.65 -9.41 18.42
N LEU A 102 -1.41 -9.16 17.35
CA LEU A 102 -0.98 -9.45 15.98
C LEU A 102 0.29 -8.69 15.60
N PHE A 103 0.41 -7.43 16.04
CA PHE A 103 1.61 -6.62 15.78
C PHE A 103 2.84 -7.10 16.56
N HIS A 104 2.66 -7.89 17.62
CA HIS A 104 3.74 -8.48 18.41
C HIS A 104 4.17 -9.85 17.87
N GLN A 105 3.24 -10.59 17.27
CA GLN A 105 3.47 -11.95 16.81
C GLN A 105 4.09 -12.00 15.41
N HIS A 106 3.83 -11.01 14.58
CA HIS A 106 4.20 -11.03 13.16
C HIS A 106 5.15 -9.89 12.78
N GLN A 107 6.04 -10.18 11.83
CA GLN A 107 6.96 -9.18 11.29
C GLN A 107 6.35 -8.39 10.13
N MET A 108 5.39 -8.98 9.44
CA MET A 108 4.61 -8.38 8.37
C MET A 108 3.20 -8.95 8.40
N ILE A 109 2.19 -8.11 8.17
CA ILE A 109 0.80 -8.52 8.02
C ILE A 109 0.21 -7.76 6.84
N VAL A 110 -0.47 -8.44 5.94
CA VAL A 110 -1.28 -7.82 4.90
C VAL A 110 -2.75 -7.97 5.26
N PHE A 111 -3.47 -6.85 5.34
CA PHE A 111 -4.87 -6.78 5.74
C PHE A 111 -5.84 -6.56 4.58
N GLY A 112 -5.34 -6.06 3.45
CA GLY A 112 -6.16 -5.55 2.36
C GLY A 112 -6.88 -6.63 1.56
N LYS A 113 -8.17 -6.40 1.32
CA LYS A 113 -8.99 -7.14 0.35
C LYS A 113 -9.86 -6.20 -0.49
N THR A 114 -10.24 -6.65 -1.65
CA THR A 114 -11.23 -6.01 -2.51
C THR A 114 -12.29 -7.03 -2.93
N TYR A 115 -13.51 -6.58 -3.16
CA TYR A 115 -14.56 -7.42 -3.74
C TYR A 115 -14.48 -7.36 -5.27
N ASN A 116 -14.39 -8.51 -5.90
CA ASN A 116 -14.46 -8.65 -7.34
C ASN A 116 -15.91 -8.98 -7.73
N GLU A 117 -16.61 -8.01 -8.30
CA GLU A 117 -18.02 -8.15 -8.69
C GLU A 117 -18.21 -9.16 -9.81
N GLU A 118 -17.28 -9.26 -10.76
CA GLU A 118 -17.33 -10.19 -11.88
C GLU A 118 -17.35 -11.65 -11.44
N HIS A 119 -16.60 -11.97 -10.40
CA HIS A 119 -16.46 -13.34 -9.90
C HIS A 119 -17.20 -13.58 -8.57
N GLY A 120 -17.81 -12.56 -7.96
CA GLY A 120 -18.52 -12.67 -6.70
C GLY A 120 -17.66 -13.07 -5.51
N ILE A 121 -16.35 -12.80 -5.53
CA ILE A 121 -15.39 -13.23 -4.51
C ILE A 121 -14.54 -12.08 -3.98
N TYR A 122 -14.02 -12.25 -2.76
CA TYR A 122 -12.99 -11.37 -2.23
C TYR A 122 -11.60 -11.77 -2.72
N GLN A 123 -10.82 -10.79 -3.14
CA GLN A 123 -9.44 -10.96 -3.57
C GLN A 123 -8.50 -10.21 -2.63
N LYS A 124 -7.31 -10.78 -2.42
CA LYS A 124 -6.22 -10.12 -1.68
C LYS A 124 -5.74 -8.90 -2.45
N LEU A 125 -5.61 -7.77 -1.74
CA LEU A 125 -5.07 -6.53 -2.28
C LEU A 125 -3.88 -6.08 -1.43
N PRO A 126 -2.65 -6.50 -1.79
CA PRO A 126 -1.47 -6.36 -0.94
C PRO A 126 -1.10 -4.93 -0.59
N GLY A 127 -1.21 -4.01 -1.54
CA GLY A 127 -0.85 -2.60 -1.36
C GLY A 127 -1.83 -1.81 -0.51
N LEU A 128 -3.09 -2.26 -0.41
CA LEU A 128 -4.17 -1.51 0.22
C LEU A 128 -3.92 -1.20 1.70
N ALA A 129 -3.51 -2.21 2.48
CA ALA A 129 -3.21 -2.06 3.91
C ALA A 129 -2.25 -3.15 4.36
N TYR A 130 -1.11 -2.75 4.93
CA TYR A 130 -0.11 -3.70 5.43
C TYR A 130 0.77 -3.12 6.53
N TYR A 131 1.11 -3.97 7.48
CA TYR A 131 2.01 -3.69 8.60
C TYR A 131 3.42 -4.19 8.30
N LEU A 132 4.43 -3.43 8.70
CA LEU A 132 5.85 -3.78 8.59
C LEU A 132 6.60 -3.46 9.88
N THR A 133 7.45 -4.41 10.30
CA THR A 133 8.51 -4.13 11.25
C THR A 133 9.75 -3.52 10.57
N PRO A 134 10.64 -2.87 11.33
CA PRO A 134 11.91 -2.36 10.79
C PRO A 134 12.79 -3.42 10.11
N THR A 135 12.70 -4.66 10.57
CA THR A 135 13.46 -5.78 9.98
C THR A 135 13.02 -6.06 8.55
N ILE A 136 11.72 -6.19 8.33
CA ILE A 136 11.18 -6.43 6.98
C ILE A 136 11.38 -5.22 6.08
N ALA A 137 11.12 -4.02 6.59
CA ALA A 137 11.33 -2.79 5.84
C ALA A 137 12.79 -2.65 5.34
N ARG A 138 13.77 -2.99 6.17
CA ARG A 138 15.18 -3.02 5.76
C ARG A 138 15.43 -4.06 4.67
N LYS A 139 14.87 -5.27 4.77
CA LYS A 139 14.99 -6.31 3.73
C LYS A 139 14.42 -5.82 2.40
N MET A 140 13.22 -5.23 2.39
CA MET A 140 12.58 -4.72 1.18
C MET A 140 13.43 -3.60 0.52
N VAL A 141 13.83 -2.59 1.28
CA VAL A 141 14.64 -1.47 0.77
C VAL A 141 16.01 -1.96 0.28
N ASN A 142 16.67 -2.86 1.01
CA ASN A 142 17.96 -3.38 0.60
C ASN A 142 17.85 -4.28 -0.64
N GLY A 143 16.78 -5.08 -0.75
CA GLY A 143 16.49 -5.88 -1.93
C GLY A 143 16.44 -5.02 -3.21
N ILE A 144 15.74 -3.88 -3.15
CA ILE A 144 15.66 -2.92 -4.26
C ILE A 144 17.05 -2.35 -4.60
N LYS A 145 17.85 -1.98 -3.59
CA LYS A 145 19.19 -1.43 -3.80
C LYS A 145 20.15 -2.43 -4.43
N LEU A 146 20.03 -3.71 -4.06
CA LEU A 146 20.89 -4.78 -4.57
C LEU A 146 20.54 -5.16 -6.00
N THR A 147 19.25 -5.31 -6.30
CA THR A 147 18.80 -5.72 -7.65
C THR A 147 18.94 -4.60 -8.66
N LYS A 148 18.84 -3.33 -8.23
CA LYS A 148 18.83 -2.11 -9.07
C LYS A 148 17.81 -2.16 -10.22
N ARG A 149 16.94 -3.15 -10.22
CA ARG A 149 15.93 -3.38 -11.27
C ARG A 149 14.59 -3.74 -10.66
N ILE A 150 13.55 -3.09 -11.13
CA ILE A 150 12.18 -3.36 -10.74
C ILE A 150 11.47 -4.00 -11.93
N GLN A 151 11.02 -5.23 -11.75
CA GLN A 151 10.34 -6.04 -12.78
C GLN A 151 8.87 -6.34 -12.45
N TRP A 152 8.43 -5.99 -11.24
CA TRP A 152 7.10 -6.27 -10.74
C TRP A 152 6.47 -5.00 -10.19
N ASN A 153 5.14 -4.91 -10.18
CA ASN A 153 4.45 -3.83 -9.48
C ASN A 153 4.69 -3.91 -7.96
N SER A 154 4.38 -2.83 -7.24
CA SER A 154 4.56 -2.76 -5.77
C SER A 154 3.79 -3.85 -5.05
N ASP A 155 2.56 -4.14 -5.48
CA ASP A 155 1.69 -5.16 -4.91
C ASP A 155 2.32 -6.56 -4.99
N ALA A 156 2.91 -6.92 -6.13
CA ALA A 156 3.59 -8.21 -6.26
C ALA A 156 4.80 -8.32 -5.32
N SER A 157 5.51 -7.23 -5.07
CA SER A 157 6.63 -7.20 -4.12
C SER A 157 6.15 -7.32 -2.67
N ILE A 158 5.06 -6.65 -2.31
CA ILE A 158 4.42 -6.77 -1.00
C ILE A 158 3.89 -8.21 -0.83
N HIS A 159 3.18 -8.73 -1.84
CA HIS A 159 2.68 -10.10 -1.85
C HIS A 159 3.79 -11.13 -1.60
N LYS A 160 4.86 -11.06 -2.39
CA LYS A 160 6.00 -11.97 -2.25
C LYS A 160 6.62 -11.87 -0.85
N THR A 161 6.86 -10.65 -0.37
CA THR A 161 7.46 -10.45 0.95
C THR A 161 6.56 -10.99 2.07
N CYS A 162 5.23 -10.83 1.94
CA CYS A 162 4.28 -11.39 2.91
C CYS A 162 4.30 -12.92 2.88
N ASN A 163 4.33 -13.54 1.72
CA ASN A 163 4.41 -15.00 1.62
C ASN A 163 5.71 -15.57 2.23
N ASP A 164 6.81 -14.82 2.12
CA ASP A 164 8.11 -15.25 2.62
C ASP A 164 8.29 -14.98 4.15
N HIS A 165 7.60 -13.98 4.70
CA HIS A 165 7.92 -13.43 6.03
C HIS A 165 6.73 -12.97 6.87
N GLY A 166 5.51 -13.08 6.40
CA GLY A 166 4.34 -12.49 7.04
C GLY A 166 3.09 -13.35 7.01
N GLU A 167 1.97 -12.71 7.39
CA GLU A 167 0.66 -13.32 7.45
C GLU A 167 -0.39 -12.52 6.67
N TRP A 168 -1.41 -13.23 6.20
CA TRP A 168 -2.56 -12.65 5.51
C TRP A 168 -3.78 -12.61 6.43
N MET A 169 -4.22 -11.41 6.79
CA MET A 169 -5.33 -11.18 7.70
C MET A 169 -6.41 -10.30 7.03
N ILE A 170 -6.96 -10.78 5.91
CA ILE A 170 -7.79 -10.00 4.97
C ILE A 170 -9.19 -9.63 5.45
N ASP A 171 -9.58 -9.98 6.67
CA ASP A 171 -10.91 -9.68 7.21
C ASP A 171 -11.00 -8.35 7.96
N TYR A 172 -9.90 -7.61 8.06
CA TYR A 172 -9.84 -6.37 8.81
C TYR A 172 -10.00 -5.12 7.96
N VAL A 173 -9.50 -5.12 6.74
CA VAL A 173 -9.50 -3.94 5.86
C VAL A 173 -10.07 -4.28 4.49
N MET A 174 -10.97 -3.44 4.00
CA MET A 174 -11.59 -3.57 2.68
C MET A 174 -11.40 -2.31 1.85
N GLN A 175 -11.18 -2.47 0.55
CA GLN A 175 -11.22 -1.36 -0.40
C GLN A 175 -12.64 -0.84 -0.56
N ILE A 176 -12.81 0.47 -0.39
CA ILE A 176 -14.07 1.14 -0.72
C ILE A 176 -14.05 1.42 -2.22
N LYS A 177 -15.06 0.92 -2.93
CA LYS A 177 -15.32 1.26 -4.32
C LYS A 177 -16.64 2.00 -4.42
N ASN A 178 -16.67 3.02 -5.26
CA ASN A 178 -17.92 3.68 -5.64
C ASN A 178 -17.94 3.79 -7.16
N SER A 179 -18.82 3.05 -7.80
CA SER A 179 -18.96 3.04 -9.26
C SER A 179 -19.20 4.43 -9.87
N ASN A 180 -19.71 5.37 -9.07
CA ASN A 180 -20.00 6.73 -9.53
C ASN A 180 -18.79 7.70 -9.38
N VAL A 181 -17.75 7.31 -8.66
CA VAL A 181 -16.60 8.18 -8.37
C VAL A 181 -15.36 7.74 -9.15
N GLY A 182 -15.31 6.49 -9.60
CA GLY A 182 -14.14 5.91 -10.27
C GLY A 182 -13.05 5.43 -9.31
N THR A 183 -11.91 5.06 -9.85
CA THR A 183 -10.70 4.69 -9.12
C THR A 183 -9.62 5.75 -9.33
N THR A 184 -8.74 5.92 -8.33
CA THR A 184 -7.59 6.85 -8.46
C THR A 184 -6.50 6.35 -9.36
N ILE A 185 -6.51 5.05 -9.69
CA ILE A 185 -5.58 4.41 -10.61
C ILE A 185 -6.41 3.78 -11.72
N ASP A 186 -6.27 4.32 -12.92
CA ASP A 186 -6.83 3.69 -14.11
C ASP A 186 -5.93 2.50 -14.47
N HIS A 187 -6.43 1.29 -14.24
CA HIS A 187 -5.73 0.05 -14.55
C HIS A 187 -5.99 -0.44 -15.98
N ASN A 188 -6.83 0.26 -16.74
CA ASN A 188 -7.04 -0.06 -18.15
C ASN A 188 -5.93 0.58 -18.99
N PRO A 189 -5.04 -0.20 -19.60
CA PRO A 189 -4.24 0.30 -20.71
C PRO A 189 -5.20 0.55 -21.89
N LEU A 190 -5.16 1.75 -22.44
CA LEU A 190 -5.69 2.02 -23.75
C LEU A 190 -5.01 1.11 -24.78
#